data_369c397636c7d0f1f859330b251b0c53
#
_entry.id   369c397636c7d0f1f859330b251b0c53
#
_cell.length_a   1.000
_cell.length_b   1.000
_cell.length_c   1.000
_cell.angle_alpha   90.00
_cell.angle_beta   90.00
_cell.angle_gamma   90.00
#
_symmetry.space_group_name_H-M   'P 1'
#
loop_
_entity.id
_entity.type
_entity.pdbx_description
1 polymer ?
#
loop_
_entity_poly.entity_id
_entity_poly.type
_entity_poly.pdbx_seq_one_letter_code
_entity_poly.pdbx_strand_id
1 'polypeptide(L)' 'SATKSGVMEEFEIACEQHKTIIPIAYPGMVSEIIWEKVKGELTRYPYLEGRIDLLTSVQSPEFLSQIIIHILDSVQESM' A
#
# COMPACT_ATOMS: atom_id res chain seq x y z
N SER A 1 14.69 -1.11 -14.87
CA SER A 1 16.11 -1.16 -14.65
C SER A 1 16.52 -2.56 -14.22
N ALA A 2 17.76 -2.94 -14.52
CA ALA A 2 18.27 -4.26 -14.20
C ALA A 2 18.43 -4.49 -12.68
N THR A 3 18.44 -3.44 -11.89
CA THR A 3 18.65 -3.51 -10.45
C THR A 3 17.35 -3.49 -9.65
N LYS A 4 16.21 -3.28 -10.32
CA LYS A 4 14.91 -3.23 -9.66
C LYS A 4 14.06 -4.44 -10.03
N SER A 5 13.26 -4.93 -9.09
CA SER A 5 12.27 -5.95 -9.40
C SER A 5 11.10 -5.30 -10.16
N GLY A 6 10.35 -6.11 -10.93
CA GLY A 6 9.17 -5.62 -11.63
C GLY A 6 8.14 -4.99 -10.70
N VAL A 7 8.03 -5.53 -9.48
CA VAL A 7 7.08 -4.98 -8.48
C VAL A 7 7.46 -3.56 -8.09
N MET A 8 8.77 -3.28 -7.89
CA MET A 8 9.21 -1.94 -7.54
C MET A 8 9.00 -0.96 -8.70
N GLU A 9 9.23 -1.39 -9.93
CA GLU A 9 8.98 -0.56 -11.10
C GLU A 9 7.50 -0.23 -11.24
N GLU A 10 6.62 -1.21 -11.03
CA GLU A 10 5.18 -0.99 -11.05
C GLU A 10 4.75 -0.01 -9.97
N PHE A 11 5.33 -0.11 -8.78
CA PHE A 11 5.04 0.83 -7.70
C PHE A 11 5.44 2.26 -8.07
N GLU A 12 6.63 2.45 -8.63
CA GLU A 12 7.09 3.77 -9.04
C GLU A 12 6.22 4.38 -10.13
N ILE A 13 5.80 3.56 -11.11
CA ILE A 13 4.90 4.00 -12.18
C ILE A 13 3.54 4.40 -11.60
N ALA A 14 3.01 3.60 -10.66
CA ALA A 14 1.74 3.91 -10.01
C ALA A 14 1.82 5.22 -9.23
N CYS A 15 2.93 5.51 -8.56
CA CYS A 15 3.13 6.78 -7.87
C CYS A 15 3.14 7.95 -8.85
N GLU A 16 3.82 7.82 -9.99
CA GLU A 16 3.87 8.85 -11.02
C GLU A 16 2.49 9.12 -11.61
N GLN A 17 1.66 8.09 -11.74
CA GLN A 17 0.31 8.20 -12.31
C GLN A 17 -0.75 8.53 -11.26
N HIS A 18 -0.36 8.77 -10.00
CA HIS A 18 -1.27 9.08 -8.89
C HIS A 18 -2.34 8.02 -8.67
N LYS A 19 -2.01 6.75 -8.91
CA LYS A 19 -2.92 5.64 -8.65
C LYS A 19 -2.98 5.32 -7.16
N THR A 20 -4.12 4.78 -6.73
CA THR A 20 -4.28 4.33 -5.35
C THR A 20 -3.35 3.13 -5.08
N ILE A 21 -2.52 3.24 -4.06
CA ILE A 21 -1.56 2.21 -3.67
C ILE A 21 -1.93 1.71 -2.28
N ILE A 22 -2.08 0.39 -2.13
CA ILE A 22 -2.40 -0.25 -0.85
C ILE A 22 -1.38 -1.37 -0.61
N PRO A 23 -0.23 -1.06 0.04
CA PRO A 23 0.80 -2.06 0.29
C PRO A 23 0.45 -2.94 1.48
N ILE A 24 0.79 -4.22 1.42
CA ILE A 24 0.64 -5.15 2.53
C ILE A 24 2.04 -5.69 2.87
N ALA A 25 2.44 -5.57 4.13
CA ALA A 25 3.77 -5.98 4.56
C ALA A 25 3.85 -7.51 4.72
N TYR A 26 4.61 -8.15 3.85
CA TYR A 26 4.95 -9.57 3.96
C TYR A 26 6.46 -9.66 4.24
N PRO A 27 6.89 -10.17 5.40
CA PRO A 27 8.30 -10.22 5.78
C PRO A 27 9.17 -10.91 4.71
N GLY A 28 10.28 -10.26 4.36
CA GLY A 28 11.20 -10.78 3.37
C GLY A 28 10.79 -10.57 1.93
N MET A 29 9.62 -9.98 1.68
CA MET A 29 9.11 -9.74 0.33
C MET A 29 9.29 -8.28 -0.06
N VAL A 30 9.26 -8.00 -1.37
CA VAL A 30 9.36 -6.63 -1.89
C VAL A 30 8.22 -5.76 -1.35
N SER A 31 7.04 -6.33 -1.13
CA SER A 31 5.90 -5.60 -0.57
C SER A 31 6.20 -4.98 0.80
N GLU A 32 7.06 -5.62 1.60
CA GLU A 32 7.47 -5.04 2.88
C GLU A 32 8.26 -3.74 2.68
N ILE A 33 9.13 -3.72 1.69
CA ILE A 33 9.92 -2.52 1.36
C ILE A 33 8.99 -1.39 0.91
N ILE A 34 8.01 -1.70 0.08
CA ILE A 34 7.01 -0.72 -0.38
C ILE A 34 6.19 -0.21 0.80
N TRP A 35 5.76 -1.11 1.68
CA TRP A 35 4.97 -0.78 2.87
C TRP A 35 5.74 0.19 3.79
N GLU A 36 7.01 -0.09 4.05
CA GLU A 36 7.84 0.78 4.87
C GLU A 36 8.05 2.15 4.24
N LYS A 37 8.25 2.19 2.93
CA LYS A 37 8.40 3.44 2.20
C LYS A 37 7.13 4.29 2.28
N VAL A 38 5.98 3.68 2.08
CA VAL A 38 4.68 4.36 2.18
C VAL A 38 4.44 4.84 3.60
N LYS A 39 4.76 4.02 4.59
CA LYS A 39 4.62 4.40 6.00
C LYS A 39 5.46 5.61 6.36
N GLY A 40 6.64 5.74 5.77
CA GLY A 40 7.50 6.90 5.97
C GLY A 40 7.01 8.16 5.27
N GLU A 41 6.04 8.05 4.36
CA GLU A 41 5.52 9.15 3.57
C GLU A 41 3.99 9.23 3.63
N LEU A 42 3.40 8.99 4.80
CA LEU A 42 1.94 8.95 4.95
C LEU A 42 1.25 10.25 4.56
N THR A 43 1.95 11.38 4.59
CA THR A 43 1.37 12.64 4.12
C THR A 43 1.00 12.61 2.64
N ARG A 44 1.64 11.74 1.87
CA ARG A 44 1.32 11.52 0.45
C ARG A 44 0.20 10.49 0.26
N TYR A 45 -0.11 9.73 1.32
CA TYR A 45 -1.11 8.66 1.27
C TYR A 45 -2.08 8.80 2.44
N PRO A 46 -2.84 9.91 2.50
CA PRO A 46 -3.69 10.20 3.67
C PRO A 46 -4.76 9.12 3.90
N TYR A 47 -5.17 8.42 2.84
CA TYR A 47 -6.16 7.35 2.96
C TYR A 47 -5.62 6.13 3.73
N LEU A 48 -4.30 6.04 3.95
CA LEU A 48 -3.67 4.96 4.70
C LEU A 48 -3.39 5.33 6.16
N GLU A 49 -3.56 6.59 6.53
CA GLU A 49 -3.32 7.02 7.90
C GLU A 49 -4.25 6.28 8.86
N GLY A 50 -3.67 5.72 9.91
CA GLY A 50 -4.40 4.90 10.87
C GLY A 50 -4.73 3.49 10.40
N ARG A 51 -4.43 3.15 9.13
CA ARG A 51 -4.70 1.83 8.56
C ARG A 51 -3.46 1.09 8.13
N ILE A 52 -2.35 1.81 7.92
CA ILE A 52 -1.12 1.21 7.41
C ILE A 52 -0.60 0.09 8.33
N ASP A 53 -0.72 0.23 9.63
CA ASP A 53 -0.26 -0.77 10.59
C ASP A 53 -1.12 -2.04 10.58
N LEU A 54 -2.32 -1.96 10.01
CA LEU A 54 -3.21 -3.12 9.87
C LEU A 54 -2.93 -3.91 8.58
N LEU A 55 -2.20 -3.32 7.65
CA LEU A 55 -1.89 -3.96 6.36
C LEU A 55 -0.62 -4.81 6.50
N THR A 56 -0.71 -5.88 7.28
CA THR A 56 0.41 -6.78 7.54
C THR A 56 -0.02 -8.23 7.37
N SER A 57 0.96 -9.12 7.18
CA SER A 57 0.71 -10.54 6.97
C SER A 57 0.20 -11.28 8.21
N VAL A 58 0.20 -10.63 9.39
CA VAL A 58 -0.35 -11.23 10.61
C VAL A 58 -1.87 -11.22 10.63
N GLN A 59 -2.50 -10.42 9.78
CA GLN A 59 -3.96 -10.35 9.68
C GLN A 59 -4.52 -11.47 8.80
N SER A 60 -5.76 -11.89 9.06
CA SER A 60 -6.42 -12.87 8.21
C SER A 60 -6.74 -12.28 6.84
N PRO A 61 -6.84 -13.11 5.78
CA PRO A 61 -7.23 -12.62 4.46
C PRO A 61 -8.57 -11.92 4.44
N GLU A 62 -9.55 -12.40 5.23
CA GLU A 62 -10.86 -11.76 5.32
C GLU A 62 -10.76 -10.36 5.93
N PHE A 63 -9.95 -10.21 6.98
CA PHE A 63 -9.76 -8.91 7.61
C PHE A 63 -9.07 -7.92 6.66
N LEU A 64 -8.02 -8.38 5.97
CA LEU A 64 -7.33 -7.55 4.98
C LEU A 64 -8.27 -7.10 3.87
N SER A 65 -9.13 -8.00 3.38
CA SER A 65 -10.11 -7.67 2.34
C SER A 65 -11.06 -6.57 2.82
N GLN A 66 -11.53 -6.64 4.06
CA GLN A 66 -12.40 -5.61 4.62
C GLN A 66 -11.69 -4.26 4.73
N ILE A 67 -10.44 -4.27 5.18
CA ILE A 67 -9.65 -3.03 5.28
C ILE A 67 -9.46 -2.40 3.91
N ILE A 68 -9.14 -3.21 2.90
CA ILE A 68 -8.94 -2.74 1.53
C ILE A 68 -10.23 -2.11 0.99
N ILE A 69 -11.37 -2.74 1.22
CA ILE A 69 -12.67 -2.22 0.80
C ILE A 69 -12.94 -0.87 1.47
N HIS A 70 -12.70 -0.74 2.78
CA HIS A 70 -12.87 0.52 3.49
C HIS A 70 -11.97 1.62 2.94
N ILE A 71 -10.72 1.29 2.64
CA ILE A 71 -9.78 2.26 2.06
C ILE A 71 -10.28 2.74 0.70
N LEU A 72 -10.71 1.82 -0.16
CA LEU A 72 -11.19 2.15 -1.49
C LEU A 72 -12.45 3.01 -1.43
N ASP A 73 -13.38 2.70 -0.53
CA ASP A 73 -14.58 3.50 -0.32
C ASP A 73 -14.21 4.91 0.14
N SER A 74 -13.25 5.04 1.06
CA SER A 74 -12.78 6.33 1.55
C SER A 74 -12.17 7.16 0.42
N VAL A 75 -11.38 6.54 -0.45
CA VAL A 75 -10.79 7.24 -1.60
C VAL A 75 -11.86 7.71 -2.58
N GLN A 76 -12.87 6.87 -2.85
CA GLN A 76 -13.96 7.25 -3.73
C GLN A 76 -14.80 8.39 -3.17
N GLU A 77 -15.03 8.41 -1.86
CA GLU A 77 -15.78 9.48 -1.20
C GLU A 77 -15.07 10.82 -1.29
N SER A 78 -13.74 10.82 -1.31
CA SER A 78 -12.98 12.08 -1.38
C SER A 78 -12.82 12.61 -2.81
N MET A 79 -13.29 11.87 -3.78
CA MET A 79 -13.34 12.31 -5.18
C MET A 79 -14.68 12.97 -5.51
#